data_7adcbb843620cf8167bcd9924b61f9fe
#
_entry.id   7adcbb843620cf8167bcd9924b61f9fe
#
_cell.length_a   1.000
_cell.length_b   1.000
_cell.length_c   1.000
_cell.angle_alpha   90.00
_cell.angle_beta   90.00
_cell.angle_gamma   90.00
#
_symmetry.space_group_name_H-M   'P 1'
#
loop_
_entity.id
_entity.type
_entity.pdbx_description
1 polymer ?
#
loop_
_entity_poly.entity_id
_entity_poly.type
_entity_poly.pdbx_seq_one_letter_code
_entity_poly.pdbx_strand_id
1 'polypeptide(L)'
;MLDENFHQLQSMEEDGITAKGYVADMINLFITDTKRILNDIAGMLSQPVVDYDMVDVLVRQLKGSSYSVGAKKVNLSCMQFRRFNEPRSKERCLMALALAWSELCDMRSKFEAMMQIYCLISELEERIATYGLK
;
A
#
# COMPACT_ATOMS: atom_id res chain seq x y z
N MET A 1 -4.35 -9.97 0.23
CA MET A 1 -3.48 -8.84 -0.06
C MET A 1 -3.32 -7.89 1.13
N LEU A 2 -4.39 -7.43 1.70
CA LEU A 2 -4.33 -6.73 2.97
C LEU A 2 -4.44 -7.74 4.11
N ASP A 3 -3.67 -7.52 5.16
CA ASP A 3 -3.56 -8.47 6.24
C ASP A 3 -4.48 -8.15 7.44
N GLU A 4 -4.27 -8.86 8.52
CA GLU A 4 -5.04 -8.70 9.75
C GLU A 4 -4.98 -7.28 10.34
N ASN A 5 -3.85 -6.57 10.19
CA ASN A 5 -3.73 -5.19 10.65
C ASN A 5 -4.71 -4.27 9.94
N PHE A 6 -4.88 -4.46 8.63
CA PHE A 6 -5.87 -3.71 7.85
C PHE A 6 -7.29 -4.03 8.34
N HIS A 7 -7.62 -5.31 8.52
CA HIS A 7 -8.95 -5.71 8.99
C HIS A 7 -9.24 -5.16 10.39
N GLN A 8 -8.24 -5.11 11.24
CA GLN A 8 -8.36 -4.53 12.57
C GLN A 8 -8.66 -3.03 12.51
N LEU A 9 -7.98 -2.29 11.65
CA LEU A 9 -8.24 -0.85 11.43
C LEU A 9 -9.64 -0.62 10.87
N GLN A 10 -10.05 -1.43 9.91
CA GLN A 10 -11.39 -1.37 9.34
C GLN A 10 -12.46 -1.63 10.39
N SER A 11 -12.26 -2.62 11.24
CA SER A 11 -13.16 -2.93 12.35
C SER A 11 -13.28 -1.78 13.33
N MET A 12 -12.18 -1.11 13.65
CA MET A 12 -12.18 0.07 14.54
C MET A 12 -13.00 1.22 13.94
N GLU A 13 -12.93 1.43 12.63
CA GLU A 13 -13.73 2.44 11.94
C GLU A 13 -15.22 2.08 11.98
N GLU A 14 -15.58 0.81 11.72
CA GLU A 14 -16.95 0.31 11.78
C GLU A 14 -17.55 0.45 13.18
N ASP A 15 -16.74 0.24 14.21
CA ASP A 15 -17.15 0.36 15.60
C ASP A 15 -17.23 1.81 16.08
N GLY A 16 -16.87 2.78 15.23
CA GLY A 16 -16.89 4.19 15.57
C GLY A 16 -15.70 4.65 16.42
N ILE A 17 -14.69 3.83 16.60
CA ILE A 17 -13.48 4.16 17.35
C ILE A 17 -12.62 5.17 16.59
N THR A 18 -12.59 5.08 15.27
CA THR A 18 -11.87 6.00 14.41
C THR A 18 -12.87 6.83 13.57
N ALA A 19 -12.41 7.98 13.09
CA ALA A 19 -13.23 8.85 12.24
C ALA A 19 -13.59 8.15 10.93
N LYS A 20 -14.82 8.36 10.46
CA LYS A 20 -15.29 7.83 9.20
C LYS A 20 -14.39 8.28 8.04
N GLY A 21 -13.95 7.37 7.21
CA GLY A 21 -13.04 7.63 6.11
C GLY A 21 -11.56 7.59 6.48
N TYR A 22 -11.23 7.39 7.75
CA TYR A 22 -9.85 7.33 8.21
C TYR A 22 -9.03 6.25 7.50
N VAL A 23 -9.59 5.04 7.38
CA VAL A 23 -8.90 3.92 6.74
C VAL A 23 -8.66 4.22 5.25
N ALA A 24 -9.66 4.78 4.55
CA ALA A 24 -9.51 5.15 3.16
C ALA A 24 -8.41 6.19 2.96
N ASP A 25 -8.37 7.22 3.79
CA ASP A 25 -7.34 8.26 3.73
C ASP A 25 -5.95 7.68 4.01
N MET A 26 -5.85 6.78 4.98
CA MET A 26 -4.60 6.12 5.33
C MET A 26 -4.06 5.26 4.19
N ILE A 27 -4.93 4.50 3.51
CA ILE A 27 -4.56 3.70 2.36
C ILE A 27 -4.13 4.57 1.17
N ASN A 28 -4.85 5.66 0.90
CA ASN A 28 -4.48 6.60 -0.15
C ASN A 28 -3.12 7.25 0.12
N LEU A 29 -2.87 7.64 1.35
CA LEU A 29 -1.58 8.21 1.75
C LEU A 29 -0.46 7.18 1.57
N PHE A 30 -0.70 5.93 1.99
CA PHE A 30 0.26 4.85 1.81
C PHE A 30 0.60 4.63 0.34
N ILE A 31 -0.40 4.60 -0.55
CA ILE A 31 -0.20 4.41 -1.98
C ILE A 31 0.64 5.55 -2.57
N THR A 32 0.33 6.78 -2.20
CA THR A 32 1.03 7.98 -2.68
C THR A 32 2.50 7.97 -2.22
N ASP A 33 2.74 7.71 -0.95
CA ASP A 33 4.08 7.65 -0.38
C ASP A 33 4.90 6.50 -0.97
N THR A 34 4.26 5.36 -1.18
CA THR A 34 4.93 4.19 -1.76
C THR A 34 5.36 4.46 -3.20
N LYS A 35 4.50 5.09 -3.99
CA LYS A 35 4.87 5.51 -5.35
C LYS A 35 6.10 6.40 -5.35
N ARG A 36 6.15 7.38 -4.45
CA ARG A 36 7.29 8.28 -4.32
C ARG A 36 8.56 7.52 -3.97
N ILE A 37 8.49 6.63 -2.99
CA ILE A 37 9.64 5.83 -2.55
C ILE A 37 10.14 4.93 -3.68
N LEU A 38 9.24 4.24 -4.38
CA LEU A 38 9.62 3.37 -5.49
C LEU A 38 10.23 4.15 -6.65
N ASN A 39 9.73 5.35 -6.95
CA ASN A 39 10.33 6.24 -7.94
C ASN A 39 11.72 6.70 -7.53
N ASP A 40 11.93 7.02 -6.27
CA ASP A 40 13.24 7.41 -5.73
C ASP A 40 14.24 6.25 -5.85
N ILE A 41 13.81 5.05 -5.52
CA ILE A 41 14.65 3.84 -5.67
C ILE A 41 15.01 3.62 -7.15
N ALA A 42 14.05 3.75 -8.04
CA ALA A 42 14.28 3.61 -9.48
C ALA A 42 15.32 4.63 -9.97
N GLY A 43 15.21 5.88 -9.51
CA GLY A 43 16.18 6.94 -9.83
C GLY A 43 17.59 6.60 -9.34
N MET A 44 17.71 6.05 -8.13
CA MET A 44 19.00 5.64 -7.58
C MET A 44 19.59 4.47 -8.35
N LEU A 45 18.79 3.47 -8.71
CA LEU A 45 19.26 2.31 -9.48
C LEU A 45 19.65 2.66 -10.90
N SER A 46 19.19 3.79 -11.44
CA SER A 46 19.54 4.26 -12.78
C SER A 46 20.88 4.99 -12.82
N GLN A 47 21.49 5.30 -11.69
CA GLN A 47 22.79 5.99 -11.63
C GLN A 47 23.93 5.05 -12.04
N PRO A 48 25.03 5.58 -12.62
CA PRO A 48 26.20 4.75 -12.95
C PRO A 48 26.79 4.06 -11.71
N VAL A 49 26.79 4.75 -10.58
CA VAL A 49 27.21 4.18 -9.28
C VAL A 49 26.01 4.21 -8.36
N VAL A 50 25.57 3.03 -7.93
CA VAL A 50 24.37 2.88 -7.10
C VAL A 50 24.75 3.02 -5.62
N ASP A 51 24.04 3.89 -4.90
CA ASP A 51 24.13 3.99 -3.45
C ASP A 51 23.18 2.98 -2.81
N TYR A 52 23.66 1.76 -2.64
CA TYR A 52 22.86 0.66 -2.07
C TYR A 52 22.47 0.90 -0.61
N ASP A 53 23.25 1.65 0.13
CA ASP A 53 22.92 1.97 1.52
C ASP A 53 21.69 2.90 1.59
N MET A 54 21.59 3.85 0.69
CA MET A 54 20.42 4.73 0.60
C MET A 54 19.20 3.97 0.10
N VAL A 55 19.37 3.05 -0.85
CA VAL A 55 18.29 2.16 -1.29
C VAL A 55 17.75 1.37 -0.09
N ASP A 56 18.64 0.84 0.74
CA ASP A 56 18.24 0.10 1.94
C ASP A 56 17.45 0.97 2.93
N VAL A 57 17.83 2.24 3.11
CA VAL A 57 17.08 3.17 3.96
C VAL A 57 15.65 3.35 3.46
N LEU A 58 15.47 3.57 2.16
CA LEU A 58 14.15 3.75 1.57
C LEU A 58 13.30 2.48 1.67
N VAL A 59 13.91 1.32 1.46
CA VAL A 59 13.22 0.03 1.60
C VAL A 59 12.75 -0.20 3.03
N ARG A 60 13.56 0.18 4.02
CA ARG A 60 13.16 0.10 5.43
C ARG A 60 11.97 0.99 5.75
N GLN A 61 11.93 2.20 5.20
CA GLN A 61 10.79 3.10 5.36
C GLN A 61 9.52 2.46 4.79
N LEU A 62 9.61 1.91 3.59
CA LEU A 62 8.48 1.25 2.95
C LEU A 62 8.03 0.02 3.73
N LYS A 63 8.97 -0.76 4.24
CA LYS A 63 8.66 -1.94 5.07
C LYS A 63 7.84 -1.55 6.30
N GLY A 64 8.26 -0.50 6.99
CA GLY A 64 7.54 0.00 8.17
C GLY A 64 6.14 0.49 7.82
N SER A 65 6.01 1.28 6.75
CA SER A 65 4.71 1.80 6.30
C SER A 65 3.76 0.68 5.88
N SER A 66 4.26 -0.30 5.13
CA SER A 66 3.44 -1.43 4.67
C SER A 66 2.96 -2.30 5.82
N TYR A 67 3.79 -2.48 6.83
CA TYR A 67 3.38 -3.19 8.05
C TYR A 67 2.25 -2.45 8.76
N SER A 68 2.37 -1.14 8.89
CA SER A 68 1.38 -0.30 9.60
C SER A 68 0.00 -0.34 8.97
N VAL A 69 -0.10 -0.42 7.65
CA VAL A 69 -1.38 -0.48 6.94
C VAL A 69 -1.83 -1.92 6.62
N GLY A 70 -1.02 -2.90 6.95
CA GLY A 70 -1.34 -4.30 6.68
C GLY A 70 -1.16 -4.71 5.23
N ALA A 71 -0.30 -4.04 4.47
CA ALA A 71 0.00 -4.38 3.09
C ALA A 71 1.06 -5.49 3.03
N LYS A 72 0.64 -6.70 3.29
CA LYS A 72 1.52 -7.86 3.47
C LYS A 72 2.41 -8.16 2.28
N LYS A 73 1.86 -8.11 1.06
CA LYS A 73 2.63 -8.42 -0.15
C LYS A 73 3.69 -7.37 -0.43
N VAL A 74 3.40 -6.09 -0.21
CA VAL A 74 4.38 -5.02 -0.32
C VAL A 74 5.47 -5.21 0.73
N ASN A 75 5.10 -5.59 1.95
CA ASN A 75 6.07 -5.87 3.01
C ASN A 75 7.00 -7.03 2.63
N LEU A 76 6.47 -8.10 2.05
CA LEU A 76 7.27 -9.24 1.58
C LEU A 76 8.20 -8.83 0.43
N SER A 77 7.76 -7.96 -0.47
CA SER A 77 8.62 -7.41 -1.52
C SER A 77 9.79 -6.63 -0.95
N CYS A 78 9.58 -5.88 0.14
CA CYS A 78 10.64 -5.17 0.84
C CYS A 78 11.69 -6.13 1.42
N MET A 79 11.27 -7.29 1.93
CA MET A 79 12.20 -8.31 2.41
C MET A 79 13.07 -8.85 1.26
N GLN A 80 12.50 -9.01 0.07
CA GLN A 80 13.26 -9.41 -1.11
C GLN A 80 14.26 -8.36 -1.54
N PHE A 81 13.89 -7.07 -1.48
CA PHE A 81 14.82 -5.98 -1.72
C PHE A 81 16.05 -6.08 -0.83
N ARG A 82 15.83 -6.26 0.46
CA ARG A 82 16.94 -6.36 1.42
C ARG A 82 17.84 -7.55 1.10
N ARG A 83 17.24 -8.68 0.75
CA ARG A 83 17.98 -9.88 0.37
C ARG A 83 18.84 -9.66 -0.87
N PHE A 84 18.31 -8.95 -1.89
CA PHE A 84 19.02 -8.70 -3.15
C PHE A 84 19.99 -7.52 -3.04
N ASN A 85 19.71 -6.57 -2.14
CA ASN A 85 20.56 -5.41 -1.93
C ASN A 85 21.87 -5.77 -1.20
N GLU A 86 21.84 -6.77 -0.32
CA GLU A 86 23.04 -7.24 0.36
C GLU A 86 24.15 -7.69 -0.62
N PRO A 87 23.85 -8.49 -1.67
CA PRO A 87 24.83 -8.78 -2.71
C PRO A 87 25.13 -7.61 -3.63
N ARG A 88 24.44 -6.48 -3.47
CA ARG A 88 24.61 -5.26 -4.28
C ARG A 88 24.45 -5.53 -5.78
N SER A 89 23.41 -6.28 -6.13
CA SER A 89 23.08 -6.62 -7.50
C SER A 89 22.00 -5.68 -8.05
N LYS A 90 22.37 -4.82 -9.00
CA LYS A 90 21.46 -3.89 -9.63
C LYS A 90 20.29 -4.61 -10.32
N GLU A 91 20.57 -5.71 -11.05
CA GLU A 91 19.53 -6.49 -11.72
C GLU A 91 18.51 -7.05 -10.75
N ARG A 92 18.97 -7.62 -9.64
CA ARG A 92 18.08 -8.20 -8.63
C ARG A 92 17.26 -7.13 -7.92
N CYS A 93 17.85 -5.97 -7.66
CA CYS A 93 17.12 -4.83 -7.10
C CYS A 93 16.04 -4.33 -8.07
N LEU A 94 16.34 -4.29 -9.38
CA LEU A 94 15.36 -3.91 -10.39
C LEU A 94 14.21 -4.93 -10.47
N MET A 95 14.50 -6.22 -10.34
CA MET A 95 13.46 -7.26 -10.28
C MET A 95 12.57 -7.09 -9.05
N ALA A 96 13.16 -6.83 -7.90
CA ALA A 96 12.42 -6.60 -6.67
C ALA A 96 11.57 -5.32 -6.77
N LEU A 97 12.10 -4.27 -7.41
CA LEU A 97 11.36 -3.03 -7.68
C LEU A 97 10.14 -3.29 -8.56
N ALA A 98 10.30 -4.08 -9.63
CA ALA A 98 9.19 -4.44 -10.50
C ALA A 98 8.10 -5.21 -9.76
N LEU A 99 8.48 -6.15 -8.89
CA LEU A 99 7.54 -6.88 -8.06
C LEU A 99 6.80 -5.95 -7.09
N ALA A 100 7.50 -5.02 -6.45
CA ALA A 100 6.89 -4.06 -5.55
C ALA A 100 5.88 -3.15 -6.28
N TRP A 101 6.22 -2.67 -7.48
CA TRP A 101 5.29 -1.91 -8.32
C TRP A 101 4.04 -2.72 -8.67
N SER A 102 4.22 -3.98 -9.07
CA SER A 102 3.11 -4.87 -9.41
C SER A 102 2.18 -5.07 -8.22
N GLU A 103 2.74 -5.30 -7.03
CA GLU A 103 1.94 -5.47 -5.81
C GLU A 103 1.20 -4.19 -5.42
N LEU A 104 1.84 -3.03 -5.60
CA LEU A 104 1.20 -1.74 -5.32
C LEU A 104 0.05 -1.48 -6.28
N CYS A 105 0.22 -1.77 -7.57
CA CYS A 105 -0.83 -1.61 -8.58
C CYS A 105 -2.02 -2.52 -8.29
N ASP A 106 -1.75 -3.76 -7.90
CA ASP A 106 -2.80 -4.72 -7.54
C ASP A 106 -3.56 -4.26 -6.30
N MET A 107 -2.86 -3.82 -5.28
CA MET A 107 -3.45 -3.27 -4.06
C MET A 107 -4.34 -2.06 -4.36
N ARG A 108 -3.84 -1.14 -5.19
CA ARG A 108 -4.60 0.06 -5.58
C ARG A 108 -5.87 -0.30 -6.33
N SER A 109 -5.79 -1.23 -7.29
CA SER A 109 -6.96 -1.67 -8.05
C SER A 109 -8.02 -2.30 -7.15
N LYS A 110 -7.61 -3.14 -6.21
CA LYS A 110 -8.54 -3.77 -5.26
C LYS A 110 -9.15 -2.74 -4.32
N PHE A 111 -8.37 -1.78 -3.87
CA PHE A 111 -8.85 -0.69 -3.02
C PHE A 111 -9.87 0.18 -3.75
N GLU A 112 -9.59 0.57 -5.00
CA GLU A 112 -10.52 1.36 -5.81
C GLU A 112 -11.84 0.62 -6.05
N ALA A 113 -11.78 -0.68 -6.36
CA ALA A 113 -12.97 -1.51 -6.51
C ALA A 113 -13.79 -1.57 -5.22
N MET A 114 -13.14 -1.74 -4.09
CA MET A 114 -13.81 -1.76 -2.78
C MET A 114 -14.49 -0.42 -2.48
N MET A 115 -13.84 0.70 -2.79
CA MET A 115 -14.41 2.03 -2.58
C MET A 115 -15.63 2.27 -3.47
N GLN A 116 -15.60 1.78 -4.71
CA GLN A 116 -16.79 1.84 -5.59
C GLN A 116 -17.97 1.06 -5.01
N ILE A 117 -17.70 -0.12 -4.45
CA ILE A 117 -18.74 -0.94 -3.81
C ILE A 117 -19.31 -0.20 -2.60
N TYR A 118 -18.48 0.41 -1.77
CA TYR A 118 -18.98 1.20 -0.62
C TYR A 118 -19.83 2.38 -1.06
N CYS A 119 -19.44 3.08 -2.13
CA CYS A 119 -20.26 4.17 -2.68
C CYS A 119 -21.65 3.66 -3.13
N LEU A 120 -21.69 2.53 -3.83
CA LEU A 120 -22.96 1.94 -4.27
C LEU A 120 -23.82 1.51 -3.09
N ILE A 121 -23.25 0.92 -2.06
CA ILE A 121 -23.98 0.54 -0.85
C ILE A 121 -24.56 1.78 -0.17
N SER A 122 -23.80 2.85 -0.04
CA SER A 122 -24.26 4.11 0.56
C SER A 122 -25.41 4.71 -0.23
N GLU A 123 -25.34 4.71 -1.57
CA GLU A 123 -26.43 5.18 -2.41
C GLU A 123 -27.71 4.35 -2.24
N LEU A 124 -27.57 3.03 -2.16
CA LEU A 124 -28.70 2.12 -1.95
C LEU A 124 -29.31 2.32 -0.58
N GLU A 125 -28.51 2.52 0.45
CA GLU A 125 -28.99 2.81 1.81
C GLU A 125 -29.80 4.10 1.84
N GLU A 126 -29.32 5.15 1.17
CA GLU A 126 -30.06 6.43 1.04
C GLU A 126 -31.39 6.24 0.34
N ARG A 127 -31.43 5.48 -0.75
CA ARG A 127 -32.68 5.17 -1.47
C ARG A 127 -33.65 4.39 -0.60
N ILE A 128 -33.16 3.40 0.13
CA ILE A 128 -33.98 2.62 1.05
C ILE A 128 -34.57 3.52 2.14
N ALA A 129 -33.78 4.40 2.72
CA ALA A 129 -34.22 5.34 3.73
C ALA A 129 -35.30 6.29 3.18
N THR A 130 -35.18 6.68 1.90
CA THR A 130 -36.12 7.58 1.25
C THR A 130 -37.46 6.89 0.91
N TYR A 131 -37.40 5.65 0.42
CA TYR A 131 -38.59 4.97 -0.13
C TYR A 131 -39.15 3.87 0.74
N GLY A 132 -38.35 3.20 1.53
CA GLY A 132 -38.67 1.90 2.11
C GLY A 132 -39.16 1.90 3.54
N LEU A 133 -38.89 2.93 4.31
CA LEU A 133 -39.11 2.92 5.77
C LEU A 133 -40.14 3.94 6.25
N LYS A 134 -40.99 4.30 5.40
CA LYS A 134 -42.10 5.19 5.78
C LYS A 134 -43.22 4.45 6.45
#